data_a3d1201fd86a208bda43c62e6459d7cb
#
_entry.id   a3d1201fd86a208bda43c62e6459d7cb
#
_cell.length_a   1.000
_cell.length_b   1.000
_cell.length_c   1.000
_cell.angle_alpha   90.00
_cell.angle_beta   90.00
_cell.angle_gamma   90.00
#
_symmetry.space_group_name_H-M   'P 1'
#
loop_
_entity.id
_entity.type
_entity.pdbx_description
1 polymer ?
#
loop_
_entity_poly.entity_id
_entity_poly.type
_entity_poly.pdbx_seq_one_letter_code
_entity_poly.pdbx_strand_id
1 'polypeptide(L)'
;MLSILFIAQTVLADEAVKLYPGFITKIRCEGKLLVSAIGSPEHVKLEALPKELGCGVLLQPLRSSFKTNLFLETSTGSITRLIETINTKTTPRTSALEYHLKGDAR
;
A
#
# COMPACT_ATOMS: atom_id res chain seq x y z
N MET A 1 20.84 27.15 4.48
CA MET A 1 21.84 26.11 4.58
C MET A 1 21.32 24.85 5.19
N LEU A 2 20.77 24.94 6.34
CA LEU A 2 20.25 23.76 7.02
C LEU A 2 18.96 23.28 6.41
N SER A 3 18.27 24.11 5.70
CA SER A 3 16.97 23.76 5.15
C SER A 3 17.03 22.59 4.16
N ILE A 4 18.18 22.34 3.62
CA ILE A 4 18.32 21.27 2.63
C ILE A 4 17.96 19.90 3.22
N LEU A 5 18.24 19.72 4.52
CA LEU A 5 18.00 18.45 5.14
C LEU A 5 16.54 18.07 5.23
N PHE A 6 15.66 19.06 5.34
CA PHE A 6 14.24 18.79 5.49
C PHE A 6 13.64 18.16 4.25
N ILE A 7 14.13 18.57 3.09
CA ILE A 7 13.59 18.06 1.85
C ILE A 7 13.83 16.57 1.71
N ALA A 8 15.01 16.11 2.10
CA ALA A 8 15.34 14.70 2.00
C ALA A 8 14.43 13.85 2.87
N GLN A 9 14.14 14.34 4.07
CA GLN A 9 13.30 13.58 4.99
C GLN A 9 11.87 13.43 4.47
N THR A 10 11.36 14.46 3.85
CA THR A 10 10.00 14.42 3.33
C THR A 10 9.85 13.34 2.27
N VAL A 11 10.85 13.21 1.41
CA VAL A 11 10.77 12.24 0.32
C VAL A 11 10.71 10.82 0.82
N LEU A 12 11.39 10.52 1.93
CA LEU A 12 11.46 9.15 2.44
C LEU A 12 10.14 8.66 3.02
N ALA A 13 9.19 9.56 3.28
CA ALA A 13 7.94 9.18 3.92
C ALA A 13 7.00 8.43 2.98
N ASP A 14 7.19 8.53 1.67
CA ASP A 14 6.23 8.02 0.71
C ASP A 14 6.80 6.87 -0.10
N GLU A 15 7.25 5.85 0.60
CA GLU A 15 7.81 4.69 -0.04
C GLU A 15 6.72 3.86 -0.72
N ALA A 16 6.99 3.37 -1.91
CA ALA A 16 6.01 2.59 -2.66
C ALA A 16 5.81 1.21 -2.04
N VAL A 17 4.59 0.73 -2.12
CA VAL A 17 4.27 -0.65 -1.76
C VAL A 17 4.56 -1.51 -2.99
N LYS A 18 5.37 -2.55 -2.81
CA LYS A 18 5.75 -3.42 -3.91
C LYS A 18 4.94 -4.70 -3.88
N LEU A 19 4.36 -5.04 -5.03
CA LEU A 19 3.59 -6.25 -5.19
C LEU A 19 4.37 -7.25 -6.03
N TYR A 20 4.17 -8.52 -5.73
CA TYR A 20 4.91 -9.61 -6.38
C TYR A 20 3.93 -10.49 -7.15
N PRO A 21 4.12 -10.67 -8.46
CA PRO A 21 3.22 -11.51 -9.26
C PRO A 21 3.08 -12.91 -8.65
N GLY A 22 1.84 -13.36 -8.56
CA GLY A 22 1.54 -14.67 -7.99
C GLY A 22 1.37 -14.68 -6.48
N PHE A 23 1.55 -13.55 -5.81
CA PHE A 23 1.45 -13.46 -4.36
C PHE A 23 0.45 -12.40 -3.94
N ILE A 24 -0.19 -12.62 -2.80
CA ILE A 24 -1.11 -11.66 -2.19
C ILE A 24 -0.34 -10.87 -1.14
N THR A 25 -0.50 -9.55 -1.18
CA THR A 25 0.11 -8.66 -0.19
C THR A 25 -0.97 -8.12 0.72
N LYS A 26 -0.75 -8.20 2.03
CA LYS A 26 -1.69 -7.69 3.02
C LYS A 26 -1.24 -6.30 3.48
N ILE A 27 -2.16 -5.35 3.42
CA ILE A 27 -1.92 -3.99 3.91
C ILE A 27 -2.76 -3.82 5.16
N ARG A 28 -2.11 -3.56 6.28
CA ARG A 28 -2.81 -3.27 7.53
C ARG A 28 -2.80 -1.78 7.80
N CYS A 29 -3.87 -1.30 8.41
CA CYS A 29 -4.01 0.10 8.76
C CYS A 29 -4.53 0.22 10.19
N GLU A 30 -4.61 1.45 10.69
CA GLU A 30 -5.09 1.71 12.03
C GLU A 30 -6.52 2.21 11.98
N GLY A 31 -7.29 1.88 13.03
CA GLY A 31 -8.67 2.31 13.12
C GLY A 31 -9.59 1.42 12.32
N LYS A 32 -10.62 2.03 11.76
CA LYS A 32 -11.59 1.32 10.93
C LYS A 32 -11.45 1.74 9.49
N LEU A 33 -11.52 0.77 8.59
CA LEU A 33 -11.47 1.07 7.17
C LEU A 33 -12.84 1.57 6.71
N LEU A 34 -12.86 2.77 6.15
CA LEU A 34 -14.11 3.38 5.68
C LEU A 34 -14.23 3.32 4.17
N VAL A 35 -13.12 3.54 3.45
CA VAL A 35 -13.09 3.51 1.99
C VAL A 35 -11.78 2.89 1.55
N SER A 36 -11.83 2.07 0.51
CA SER A 36 -10.63 1.57 -0.14
C SER A 36 -10.81 1.64 -1.64
N ALA A 37 -9.76 2.05 -2.33
CA ALA A 37 -9.81 2.19 -3.78
C ALA A 37 -8.41 2.00 -4.35
N ILE A 38 -8.39 1.46 -5.57
CA ILE A 38 -7.15 1.27 -6.31
C ILE A 38 -7.30 1.98 -7.66
N GLY A 39 -6.22 2.63 -8.10
CA GLY A 39 -6.30 3.45 -9.30
C GLY A 39 -6.53 2.67 -10.57
N SER A 40 -6.03 1.44 -10.64
CA SER A 40 -6.16 0.61 -11.84
C SER A 40 -6.69 -0.77 -11.45
N PRO A 41 -8.01 -0.91 -11.25
CA PRO A 41 -8.56 -2.19 -10.80
C PRO A 41 -8.40 -3.33 -11.81
N GLU A 42 -8.14 -3.00 -13.06
CA GLU A 42 -7.91 -4.03 -14.06
C GLU A 42 -6.51 -4.64 -13.93
N HIS A 43 -5.62 -4.00 -13.17
CA HIS A 43 -4.25 -4.48 -13.00
C HIS A 43 -3.98 -5.02 -11.59
N VAL A 44 -4.73 -4.57 -10.60
CA VAL A 44 -4.55 -5.01 -9.22
C VAL A 44 -5.91 -5.27 -8.61
N LYS A 45 -6.07 -6.47 -8.08
CA LYS A 45 -7.29 -6.83 -7.37
C LYS A 45 -7.19 -6.32 -5.93
N LEU A 46 -8.20 -5.62 -5.47
CA LEU A 46 -8.30 -5.08 -4.12
C LEU A 46 -9.47 -5.74 -3.41
N GLU A 47 -9.23 -6.20 -2.21
CA GLU A 47 -10.29 -6.80 -1.40
C GLU A 47 -10.11 -6.35 0.05
N ALA A 48 -11.16 -5.78 0.63
CA ALA A 48 -11.11 -5.34 2.03
C ALA A 48 -11.14 -6.55 2.95
N LEU A 49 -10.41 -6.46 4.06
CA LEU A 49 -10.48 -7.50 5.08
C LEU A 49 -11.84 -7.46 5.77
N PRO A 50 -12.33 -8.63 6.24
CA PRO A 50 -13.51 -8.63 7.10
C PRO A 50 -13.28 -7.76 8.32
N LYS A 51 -14.35 -7.13 8.83
CA LYS A 51 -14.22 -6.20 9.95
C LYS A 51 -13.62 -6.87 11.19
N GLU A 52 -13.88 -8.15 11.36
CA GLU A 52 -13.39 -8.90 12.51
C GLU A 52 -11.86 -8.97 12.53
N LEU A 53 -11.24 -8.87 11.36
CA LEU A 53 -9.79 -8.96 11.23
C LEU A 53 -9.10 -7.60 11.32
N GLY A 54 -9.88 -6.53 11.52
CA GLY A 54 -9.32 -5.21 11.68
C GLY A 54 -9.20 -4.45 10.37
N CYS A 55 -8.52 -3.32 10.43
CA CYS A 55 -8.35 -2.45 9.27
C CYS A 55 -7.33 -3.04 8.30
N GLY A 56 -7.72 -3.22 7.06
CA GLY A 56 -6.76 -3.70 6.08
C GLY A 56 -7.38 -4.11 4.77
N VAL A 57 -6.52 -4.35 3.79
CA VAL A 57 -6.91 -4.80 2.46
C VAL A 57 -5.91 -5.84 1.99
N LEU A 58 -6.35 -6.65 1.03
CA LEU A 58 -5.50 -7.60 0.34
C LEU A 58 -5.33 -7.11 -1.10
N LEU A 59 -4.10 -7.10 -1.57
CA LEU A 59 -3.78 -6.69 -2.93
C LEU A 59 -3.16 -7.86 -3.67
N GLN A 60 -3.64 -8.10 -4.89
CA GLN A 60 -3.11 -9.15 -5.74
C GLN A 60 -2.85 -8.57 -7.12
N PRO A 61 -1.59 -8.58 -7.60
CA PRO A 61 -1.30 -8.07 -8.93
C PRO A 61 -1.86 -9.03 -9.98
N LEU A 62 -2.53 -8.47 -10.97
CA LEU A 62 -3.09 -9.23 -12.09
C LEU A 62 -2.18 -9.15 -13.30
N ARG A 63 -1.27 -8.18 -13.33
CA ARG A 63 -0.29 -7.99 -14.39
C ARG A 63 1.02 -7.56 -13.76
N SER A 64 2.11 -7.73 -14.48
CA SER A 64 3.43 -7.34 -14.00
C SER A 64 3.84 -5.98 -14.57
N SER A 65 4.86 -5.39 -13.96
CA SER A 65 5.55 -4.20 -14.48
C SER A 65 4.65 -3.00 -14.64
N PHE A 66 3.89 -2.65 -13.56
CA PHE A 66 3.10 -1.46 -13.70
C PHE A 66 2.92 -0.75 -12.37
N LYS A 67 2.47 0.49 -12.42
CA LYS A 67 2.31 1.34 -11.23
C LYS A 67 0.90 1.91 -11.17
N THR A 68 0.40 2.03 -9.95
CA THR A 68 -0.88 2.66 -9.69
C THR A 68 -0.83 3.22 -8.29
N ASN A 69 -1.97 3.63 -7.75
CA ASN A 69 -2.00 4.13 -6.38
C ASN A 69 -3.11 3.46 -5.61
N LEU A 70 -2.90 3.39 -4.29
CA LEU A 70 -3.86 2.86 -3.35
C LEU A 70 -4.34 4.02 -2.47
N PHE A 71 -5.64 4.10 -2.28
CA PHE A 71 -6.24 5.08 -1.38
C PHE A 71 -7.05 4.36 -0.32
N LEU A 72 -6.78 4.69 0.94
CA LEU A 72 -7.54 4.18 2.08
C LEU A 72 -7.99 5.35 2.92
N GLU A 73 -9.27 5.37 3.27
CA GLU A 73 -9.78 6.31 4.25
C GLU A 73 -10.13 5.51 5.49
N THR A 74 -9.56 5.89 6.63
CA THR A 74 -9.82 5.20 7.89
C THR A 74 -10.32 6.19 8.93
N SER A 75 -10.77 5.66 10.05
CA SER A 75 -11.25 6.49 11.14
C SER A 75 -10.14 7.35 11.75
N THR A 76 -8.88 7.04 11.46
CA THR A 76 -7.74 7.80 12.00
C THR A 76 -7.06 8.69 10.98
N GLY A 77 -7.44 8.61 9.71
CA GLY A 77 -6.85 9.46 8.69
C GLY A 77 -6.86 8.82 7.31
N SER A 78 -6.33 9.54 6.34
CA SER A 78 -6.26 9.10 4.95
C SER A 78 -4.87 8.56 4.64
N ILE A 79 -4.81 7.54 3.80
CA ILE A 79 -3.56 6.94 3.37
C ILE A 79 -3.57 6.90 1.85
N THR A 80 -2.53 7.43 1.23
CA THR A 80 -2.31 7.31 -0.20
C THR A 80 -0.91 6.79 -0.43
N ARG A 81 -0.79 5.73 -1.20
CA ARG A 81 0.53 5.13 -1.47
C ARG A 81 0.62 4.73 -2.92
N LEU A 82 1.81 4.88 -3.45
CA LEU A 82 2.12 4.36 -4.78
C LEU A 82 2.25 2.84 -4.67
N ILE A 83 1.65 2.13 -5.61
CA ILE A 83 1.74 0.68 -5.71
C ILE A 83 2.56 0.36 -6.94
N GLU A 84 3.57 -0.46 -6.77
CA GLU A 84 4.43 -0.85 -7.88
C GLU A 84 4.47 -2.37 -7.97
N THR A 85 4.05 -2.92 -9.11
CA THR A 85 4.15 -4.35 -9.35
C THR A 85 5.47 -4.63 -10.04
N ILE A 86 6.31 -5.43 -9.39
CA ILE A 86 7.61 -5.77 -9.98
C ILE A 86 7.43 -6.78 -11.09
N ASN A 87 8.44 -6.88 -11.96
CA ASN A 87 8.37 -7.79 -13.10
C ASN A 87 9.35 -8.95 -12.99
N THR A 88 9.84 -9.22 -11.81
CA THR A 88 10.75 -10.34 -11.59
C THR A 88 9.98 -11.53 -11.04
N LYS A 89 10.53 -12.73 -11.27
CA LYS A 89 9.94 -13.96 -10.74
C LYS A 89 10.57 -14.37 -9.42
N THR A 90 11.24 -13.45 -8.77
CA THR A 90 11.86 -13.71 -7.48
C THR A 90 10.80 -14.01 -6.44
N THR A 91 11.00 -15.06 -5.66
CA THR A 91 10.11 -15.38 -4.55
C THR A 91 10.37 -14.39 -3.42
N PRO A 92 9.35 -13.64 -2.99
CA PRO A 92 9.56 -12.67 -1.91
C PRO A 92 9.65 -13.36 -0.56
N ARG A 93 10.28 -12.66 0.39
CA ARG A 93 10.23 -13.10 1.78
C ARG A 93 8.84 -12.87 2.32
N THR A 94 8.45 -13.68 3.30
CA THR A 94 7.13 -13.53 3.92
C THR A 94 6.92 -12.11 4.44
N SER A 95 7.96 -11.50 5.01
CA SER A 95 7.86 -10.15 5.54
C SER A 95 7.59 -9.11 4.46
N ALA A 96 7.93 -9.39 3.20
CA ALA A 96 7.67 -8.47 2.11
C ALA A 96 6.22 -8.52 1.63
N LEU A 97 5.42 -9.41 2.18
CA LEU A 97 4.02 -9.57 1.78
C LEU A 97 3.06 -8.95 2.79
N GLU A 98 3.57 -8.17 3.71
CA GLU A 98 2.73 -7.47 4.67
C GLU A 98 3.28 -6.09 4.96
N TYR A 99 2.40 -5.09 4.90
CA TYR A 99 2.73 -3.70 5.20
C TYR A 99 1.81 -3.18 6.30
N HIS A 100 2.35 -2.29 7.13
CA HIS A 100 1.56 -1.56 8.11
C HIS A 100 1.63 -0.08 7.75
N LEU A 101 0.50 0.49 7.38
CA LEU A 101 0.44 1.88 6.96
C LEU A 101 -0.33 2.69 7.98
N LYS A 102 0.13 3.92 8.20
CA LYS A 102 -0.54 4.86 9.08
C LYS A 102 -1.10 6.00 8.26
N GLY A 103 -2.24 6.52 8.69
CA GLY A 103 -2.81 7.67 8.07
C GLY A 103 -1.99 8.92 8.34
N ASP A 104 -2.14 9.91 7.47
CA ASP A 104 -1.49 11.18 7.67
C ASP A 104 -2.09 11.88 8.88
N ALA A 105 -1.23 12.58 9.63
CA ALA A 105 -1.67 13.35 10.77
C ALA A 105 -2.60 14.48 10.33
N ARG A 106 -3.59 14.77 11.14
CA ARG A 106 -4.57 15.80 10.82
C ARG A 106 -4.58 16.93 11.80
#